data_b95a0027f9e59646e5518a8af4ab9002
#
_entry.id   b95a0027f9e59646e5518a8af4ab9002
#
_cell.length_a   1.000
_cell.length_b   1.000
_cell.length_c   1.000
_cell.angle_alpha   90.00
_cell.angle_beta   90.00
_cell.angle_gamma   90.00
#
_symmetry.space_group_name_H-M   'P 1'
#
loop_
_entity.id
_entity.type
_entity.pdbx_description
1 polymer ?
#
loop_
_entity_poly.entity_id
_entity_poly.type
_entity_poly.pdbx_seq_one_letter_code
_entity_poly.pdbx_strand_id
1 'polypeptide(L)'
;MYSGLTLASGDLSSALHNLVQKTDPNMNLGMMVVDLTTGTTLFERQAQQSFIPASNMKLFSEAVAMLALGPEYHITETLSTDAKSINNGRLNGSLYFRLPPDPSFNHQAMFIMLDQLKKWGVKEITGDIILQSDLAIVAPYAPGMTPKDQQYSYGAPVGPVVMDENRLTVTTNPASEVGQPAVIETSSPMGVFPIENHVVTKAGGKGCGVGVVFDEKGIIHVRGCVGVGQMATQQRMPIRYPTTYMDRHARYHLKQMGIQWNGLMRYGQMPSQTTMIAKHISPPLKDLMAATLKPSDNLYANSLYLLAANHIQHQPTNWSNAPAITRDYLQRQTGIDMHNAMFSDGSGLSRYNRVTPYQTMSLLTFLYNKFPLAFEYISALPISGQDGTLQRRLNHPNQKGLVRAKTGTMTGILSLSGYTLSSNGHTLAFTIYINTRKGTQPKYSGRYRGFIDAACNLMLQSKPSNRHHALFKNLQKMKAQYQRPPTAIEYARAQQAYWRNLEIQLKRQLNALPVTVLYHPQELIVLDRGANDALIWKAIKTLQAKKHFAVVLESQRAPSPGIESGLLWMQQAPAESVTRRWIIRPTGA
;
A
#
# COMPACT_ATOMS: atom_id res chain seq x y z
N MET A 1 -36.95 5.97 -9.78
CA MET A 1 -37.53 4.85 -9.02
C MET A 1 -37.02 3.55 -9.58
N TYR A 2 -36.05 2.91 -8.93
CA TYR A 2 -35.65 1.52 -9.21
C TYR A 2 -36.23 0.69 -8.08
N SER A 3 -37.30 -0.06 -8.37
CA SER A 3 -37.90 -1.02 -7.45
C SER A 3 -36.88 -2.09 -7.07
N GLY A 4 -36.73 -2.36 -5.77
CA GLY A 4 -35.83 -3.33 -5.20
C GLY A 4 -36.17 -4.77 -5.60
N LEU A 5 -35.63 -5.25 -6.69
CA LEU A 5 -35.58 -6.68 -7.02
C LEU A 5 -34.39 -7.29 -6.27
N THR A 6 -34.67 -8.16 -5.31
CA THR A 6 -33.67 -9.00 -4.65
C THR A 6 -33.30 -10.18 -5.55
N LEU A 7 -32.04 -10.27 -5.96
CA LEU A 7 -31.55 -11.26 -6.93
C LEU A 7 -31.06 -12.56 -6.22
N ALA A 8 -31.50 -13.73 -6.67
CA ALA A 8 -30.98 -15.04 -6.26
C ALA A 8 -29.60 -15.32 -6.89
N SER A 9 -28.84 -16.33 -6.45
CA SER A 9 -27.43 -16.53 -6.88
C SER A 9 -27.21 -16.83 -8.38
N GLY A 10 -28.21 -17.37 -9.08
CA GLY A 10 -28.21 -17.46 -10.56
C GLY A 10 -28.42 -16.11 -11.25
N ASP A 11 -28.95 -15.15 -10.55
CA ASP A 11 -29.29 -13.84 -11.02
C ASP A 11 -28.11 -12.86 -11.11
N LEU A 12 -27.06 -12.95 -10.24
CA LEU A 12 -25.93 -12.02 -10.30
C LEU A 12 -25.15 -12.15 -11.60
N SER A 13 -24.84 -13.38 -12.02
CA SER A 13 -24.13 -13.63 -13.28
C SER A 13 -24.92 -13.09 -14.47
N SER A 14 -26.21 -13.41 -14.56
CA SER A 14 -27.11 -12.93 -15.60
C SER A 14 -27.27 -11.41 -15.58
N ALA A 15 -27.40 -10.82 -14.39
CA ALA A 15 -27.50 -9.37 -14.23
C ALA A 15 -26.22 -8.63 -14.67
N LEU A 16 -25.05 -9.16 -14.35
CA LEU A 16 -23.76 -8.62 -14.81
C LEU A 16 -23.59 -8.76 -16.33
N HIS A 17 -23.95 -9.90 -16.91
CA HIS A 17 -23.97 -10.07 -18.37
C HIS A 17 -24.88 -9.04 -19.05
N ASN A 18 -26.09 -8.87 -18.55
CA ASN A 18 -27.04 -7.88 -19.06
C ASN A 18 -26.51 -6.44 -18.94
N LEU A 19 -25.84 -6.13 -17.81
CA LEU A 19 -25.20 -4.83 -17.59
C LEU A 19 -24.11 -4.56 -18.63
N VAL A 20 -23.27 -5.56 -18.94
CA VAL A 20 -22.26 -5.48 -20.00
C VAL A 20 -22.90 -5.20 -21.35
N GLN A 21 -23.93 -5.99 -21.73
CA GLN A 21 -24.63 -5.81 -23.01
C GLN A 21 -25.25 -4.42 -23.17
N LYS A 22 -25.88 -3.90 -22.11
CA LYS A 22 -26.49 -2.56 -22.10
C LYS A 22 -25.45 -1.44 -22.13
N THR A 23 -24.27 -1.66 -21.53
CA THR A 23 -23.24 -0.62 -21.45
C THR A 23 -22.45 -0.54 -22.74
N ASP A 24 -21.70 -1.57 -23.08
CA ASP A 24 -20.95 -1.73 -24.34
C ASP A 24 -20.58 -3.19 -24.48
N PRO A 25 -21.24 -3.96 -25.38
CA PRO A 25 -20.94 -5.39 -25.57
C PRO A 25 -19.50 -5.66 -26.04
N ASN A 26 -18.88 -4.66 -26.69
CA ASN A 26 -17.51 -4.73 -27.22
C ASN A 26 -16.47 -4.12 -26.24
N MET A 27 -16.87 -3.84 -25.00
CA MET A 27 -15.96 -3.35 -23.97
C MET A 27 -14.88 -4.40 -23.66
N ASN A 28 -13.60 -4.02 -23.76
CA ASN A 28 -12.50 -4.87 -23.31
C ASN A 28 -12.49 -4.89 -21.78
N LEU A 29 -13.20 -5.86 -21.23
CA LEU A 29 -13.51 -6.02 -19.81
C LEU A 29 -12.91 -7.32 -19.28
N GLY A 30 -12.00 -7.20 -18.34
CA GLY A 30 -11.57 -8.27 -17.45
C GLY A 30 -12.29 -8.15 -16.11
N MET A 31 -13.03 -9.18 -15.69
CA MET A 31 -13.78 -9.13 -14.44
C MET A 31 -13.89 -10.50 -13.78
N MET A 32 -13.76 -10.54 -12.47
CA MET A 32 -14.10 -11.69 -11.63
C MET A 32 -14.86 -11.24 -10.38
N VAL A 33 -15.76 -12.08 -9.92
CA VAL A 33 -16.44 -11.95 -8.62
C VAL A 33 -16.42 -13.32 -7.95
N VAL A 34 -15.90 -13.38 -6.74
CA VAL A 34 -15.80 -14.61 -5.93
C VAL A 34 -16.47 -14.37 -4.58
N ASP A 35 -17.32 -15.28 -4.19
CA ASP A 35 -17.86 -15.36 -2.84
C ASP A 35 -16.81 -15.99 -1.92
N LEU A 36 -16.14 -15.19 -1.11
CA LEU A 36 -15.10 -15.65 -0.17
C LEU A 36 -15.67 -16.48 0.99
N THR A 37 -16.99 -16.40 1.22
CA THR A 37 -17.68 -17.19 2.24
C THR A 37 -17.80 -18.66 1.82
N THR A 38 -17.99 -18.91 0.54
CA THR A 38 -18.19 -20.24 -0.03
C THR A 38 -17.06 -20.72 -0.93
N GLY A 39 -16.14 -19.81 -1.34
CA GLY A 39 -15.11 -20.06 -2.36
C GLY A 39 -15.65 -20.12 -3.79
N THR A 40 -16.92 -19.78 -4.02
CA THR A 40 -17.58 -19.94 -5.31
C THR A 40 -17.31 -18.76 -6.23
N THR A 41 -16.87 -19.00 -7.47
CA THR A 41 -16.83 -17.98 -8.53
C THR A 41 -18.26 -17.68 -8.98
N LEU A 42 -18.70 -16.43 -8.76
CA LEU A 42 -20.05 -15.98 -9.13
C LEU A 42 -20.11 -15.37 -10.53
N PHE A 43 -19.00 -14.82 -11.01
CA PHE A 43 -18.88 -14.24 -12.35
C PHE A 43 -17.42 -14.22 -12.78
N GLU A 44 -17.17 -14.51 -14.07
CA GLU A 44 -15.87 -14.29 -14.68
C GLU A 44 -16.00 -13.89 -16.14
N ARG A 45 -15.13 -12.99 -16.57
CA ARG A 45 -14.97 -12.59 -17.97
C ARG A 45 -13.52 -12.23 -18.23
N GLN A 46 -12.91 -12.84 -19.24
CA GLN A 46 -11.50 -12.62 -19.61
C GLN A 46 -10.55 -12.72 -18.40
N ALA A 47 -10.82 -13.68 -17.49
CA ALA A 47 -10.12 -13.79 -16.21
C ALA A 47 -8.60 -14.00 -16.36
N GLN A 48 -8.17 -14.70 -17.41
CA GLN A 48 -6.76 -15.00 -17.70
C GLN A 48 -6.13 -14.01 -18.70
N GLN A 49 -6.91 -13.06 -19.23
CA GLN A 49 -6.37 -12.05 -20.14
C GLN A 49 -5.60 -10.98 -19.38
N SER A 50 -4.50 -10.53 -19.95
CA SER A 50 -3.62 -9.50 -19.37
C SER A 50 -4.19 -8.10 -19.61
N PHE A 51 -4.23 -7.30 -18.54
CA PHE A 51 -4.71 -5.91 -18.54
C PHE A 51 -3.67 -4.97 -17.93
N ILE A 52 -3.72 -3.69 -18.33
CA ILE A 52 -3.04 -2.62 -17.62
C ILE A 52 -3.88 -2.31 -16.38
N PRO A 53 -3.34 -2.48 -15.15
CA PRO A 53 -4.11 -2.35 -13.93
C PRO A 53 -4.34 -0.89 -13.50
N ALA A 54 -3.60 0.07 -14.05
CA ALA A 54 -3.45 1.39 -13.46
C ALA A 54 -3.13 1.28 -11.96
N SER A 55 -3.68 2.14 -11.10
CA SER A 55 -3.37 2.12 -9.65
C SER A 55 -3.85 0.86 -8.89
N ASN A 56 -4.50 -0.11 -9.55
CA ASN A 56 -4.67 -1.43 -8.95
C ASN A 56 -3.33 -2.21 -8.84
N MET A 57 -2.26 -1.75 -9.50
CA MET A 57 -0.91 -2.23 -9.24
C MET A 57 -0.51 -2.07 -7.77
N LYS A 58 -1.03 -1.04 -7.09
CA LYS A 58 -0.80 -0.81 -5.66
C LYS A 58 -1.33 -1.93 -4.77
N LEU A 59 -2.27 -2.74 -5.23
CA LEU A 59 -2.68 -3.95 -4.51
C LEU A 59 -1.52 -4.94 -4.39
N PHE A 60 -0.71 -5.06 -5.43
CA PHE A 60 0.44 -5.96 -5.47
C PHE A 60 1.65 -5.37 -4.73
N SER A 61 1.99 -4.11 -4.97
CA SER A 61 3.14 -3.47 -4.34
C SER A 61 2.98 -3.37 -2.82
N GLU A 62 1.80 -3.00 -2.33
CA GLU A 62 1.53 -2.92 -0.90
C GLU A 62 1.46 -4.33 -0.25
N ALA A 63 0.97 -5.34 -0.98
CA ALA A 63 1.02 -6.71 -0.51
C ALA A 63 2.47 -7.19 -0.36
N VAL A 64 3.34 -6.90 -1.33
CA VAL A 64 4.78 -7.22 -1.26
C VAL A 64 5.41 -6.52 -0.06
N ALA A 65 5.17 -5.21 0.11
CA ALA A 65 5.71 -4.44 1.23
C ALA A 65 5.26 -5.02 2.58
N MET A 66 3.97 -5.30 2.72
CA MET A 66 3.42 -5.86 3.96
C MET A 66 3.94 -7.26 4.28
N LEU A 67 4.07 -8.14 3.26
CA LEU A 67 4.56 -9.50 3.45
C LEU A 67 6.07 -9.56 3.72
N ALA A 68 6.85 -8.62 3.16
CA ALA A 68 8.30 -8.57 3.32
C ALA A 68 8.73 -7.88 4.61
N LEU A 69 8.08 -6.80 4.98
CA LEU A 69 8.50 -5.92 6.06
C LEU A 69 7.66 -6.10 7.34
N GLY A 70 6.39 -6.50 7.19
CA GLY A 70 5.41 -6.53 8.28
C GLY A 70 4.76 -5.17 8.56
N PRO A 71 3.54 -5.15 9.14
CA PRO A 71 2.73 -3.94 9.31
C PRO A 71 3.33 -2.92 10.28
N GLU A 72 4.11 -3.38 11.26
CA GLU A 72 4.75 -2.54 12.28
C GLU A 72 6.17 -2.09 11.90
N TYR A 73 6.61 -2.33 10.67
CA TYR A 73 7.92 -1.89 10.20
C TYR A 73 8.01 -0.38 10.14
N HIS A 74 9.12 0.18 10.61
CA HIS A 74 9.44 1.60 10.53
C HIS A 74 10.67 1.82 9.65
N ILE A 75 10.62 2.84 8.82
CA ILE A 75 11.76 3.31 8.05
C ILE A 75 12.59 4.22 8.95
N THR A 76 13.91 4.14 8.87
CA THR A 76 14.81 4.93 9.73
C THR A 76 15.86 5.64 8.91
N GLU A 77 15.84 6.96 8.91
CA GLU A 77 16.92 7.82 8.45
C GLU A 77 17.91 8.06 9.59
N THR A 78 19.18 8.17 9.25
CA THR A 78 20.22 8.51 10.22
C THR A 78 21.08 9.66 9.74
N LEU A 79 21.48 10.50 10.68
CA LEU A 79 22.51 11.53 10.50
C LEU A 79 23.71 11.13 11.36
N SER A 80 24.87 10.99 10.76
CA SER A 80 26.12 10.58 11.42
C SER A 80 27.27 11.51 11.00
N THR A 81 28.41 11.40 11.68
CA THR A 81 29.64 12.09 11.32
C THR A 81 30.85 11.19 11.47
N ASP A 82 31.88 11.41 10.66
CA ASP A 82 33.21 10.79 10.78
C ASP A 82 34.17 11.65 11.63
N ALA A 83 33.74 12.82 12.11
CA ALA A 83 34.53 13.66 12.99
C ALA A 83 34.81 12.94 14.33
N LYS A 84 36.08 12.89 14.71
CA LYS A 84 36.53 12.26 15.96
C LYS A 84 36.29 13.16 17.18
N SER A 85 36.21 14.47 16.99
CA SER A 85 36.00 15.46 18.05
C SER A 85 35.43 16.76 17.50
N ILE A 86 34.83 17.55 18.39
CA ILE A 86 34.40 18.92 18.12
C ILE A 86 35.33 19.83 18.94
N ASN A 87 36.14 20.65 18.25
CA ASN A 87 37.10 21.55 18.87
C ASN A 87 36.64 23.00 18.69
N ASN A 88 36.36 23.70 19.78
CA ASN A 88 35.87 25.09 19.81
C ASN A 88 34.63 25.31 18.90
N GLY A 89 33.74 24.34 18.85
CA GLY A 89 32.52 24.38 18.02
C GLY A 89 32.77 23.97 16.57
N ARG A 90 33.99 23.58 16.20
CA ARG A 90 34.34 23.14 14.84
C ARG A 90 34.28 21.62 14.76
N LEU A 91 33.37 21.11 13.94
CA LEU A 91 33.25 19.70 13.57
C LEU A 91 34.18 19.44 12.37
N ASN A 92 35.37 18.82 12.66
CA ASN A 92 36.37 18.51 11.66
C ASN A 92 36.05 17.16 10.99
N GLY A 93 35.11 17.17 10.06
CA GLY A 93 34.63 16.01 9.34
C GLY A 93 33.41 16.30 8.50
N SER A 94 32.86 15.27 7.92
CA SER A 94 31.67 15.31 7.09
C SER A 94 30.42 14.83 7.87
N LEU A 95 29.25 15.21 7.39
CA LEU A 95 27.98 14.66 7.82
C LEU A 95 27.51 13.61 6.81
N TYR A 96 26.88 12.57 7.30
CA TYR A 96 26.37 11.46 6.49
C TYR A 96 24.89 11.28 6.76
N PHE A 97 24.04 11.54 5.77
CA PHE A 97 22.64 11.12 5.79
C PHE A 97 22.52 9.75 5.13
N ARG A 98 22.05 8.74 5.87
CA ARG A 98 21.52 7.52 5.29
C ARG A 98 20.04 7.72 5.01
N LEU A 99 19.65 7.59 3.74
CA LEU A 99 18.33 7.91 3.22
C LEU A 99 17.73 6.65 2.55
N PRO A 100 17.00 5.81 3.28
CA PRO A 100 16.09 4.86 2.65
C PRO A 100 14.97 5.62 1.93
N PRO A 101 14.23 5.01 1.00
CA PRO A 101 13.15 5.69 0.27
C PRO A 101 11.89 5.86 1.15
N ASP A 102 12.00 6.68 2.21
CA ASP A 102 10.88 7.04 3.08
C ASP A 102 10.01 8.13 2.45
N PRO A 103 8.76 7.84 2.04
CA PRO A 103 7.89 8.86 1.48
C PRO A 103 7.37 9.87 2.52
N SER A 104 7.52 9.59 3.81
CA SER A 104 7.07 10.46 4.91
C SER A 104 8.14 11.43 5.40
N PHE A 105 9.41 11.23 5.00
CA PHE A 105 10.51 12.11 5.36
C PHE A 105 10.32 13.51 4.78
N ASN A 106 10.47 14.55 5.60
CA ASN A 106 10.20 15.92 5.21
C ASN A 106 11.27 16.89 5.75
N HIS A 107 11.25 18.14 5.26
CA HIS A 107 12.21 19.15 5.69
C HIS A 107 12.16 19.44 7.19
N GLN A 108 11.02 19.28 7.84
CA GLN A 108 10.91 19.47 9.29
C GLN A 108 11.64 18.36 10.05
N ALA A 109 11.53 17.08 9.59
CA ALA A 109 12.28 15.97 10.16
C ALA A 109 13.80 16.20 9.97
N MET A 110 14.22 16.63 8.78
CA MET A 110 15.61 17.00 8.52
C MET A 110 16.09 18.13 9.44
N PHE A 111 15.29 19.18 9.63
CA PHE A 111 15.57 20.26 10.57
C PHE A 111 15.82 19.75 11.99
N ILE A 112 14.92 18.88 12.50
CA ILE A 112 15.04 18.29 13.84
C ILE A 112 16.32 17.47 13.98
N MET A 113 16.72 16.75 12.93
CA MET A 113 17.97 15.99 12.92
C MET A 113 19.20 16.91 12.94
N LEU A 114 19.18 17.97 12.16
CA LEU A 114 20.28 18.96 12.12
C LEU A 114 20.38 19.79 13.41
N ASP A 115 19.25 20.05 14.11
CA ASP A 115 19.24 20.79 15.36
C ASP A 115 20.02 20.08 16.48
N GLN A 116 20.23 18.76 16.39
CA GLN A 116 21.09 18.04 17.33
C GLN A 116 22.56 18.52 17.29
N LEU A 117 23.01 19.06 16.15
CA LEU A 117 24.34 19.68 16.02
C LEU A 117 24.52 20.88 16.99
N LYS A 118 23.46 21.67 17.21
CA LYS A 118 23.50 22.75 18.21
C LYS A 118 23.71 22.21 19.62
N LYS A 119 23.06 21.12 19.97
CA LYS A 119 23.22 20.46 21.29
C LYS A 119 24.62 19.93 21.50
N TRP A 120 25.31 19.58 20.41
CA TRP A 120 26.73 19.19 20.44
C TRP A 120 27.68 20.38 20.42
N GLY A 121 27.16 21.63 20.40
CA GLY A 121 27.95 22.86 20.38
C GLY A 121 28.62 23.16 19.06
N VAL A 122 28.13 22.54 17.95
CA VAL A 122 28.69 22.78 16.61
C VAL A 122 28.34 24.19 16.12
N LYS A 123 29.35 24.92 15.67
CA LYS A 123 29.25 26.25 15.04
C LYS A 123 29.75 26.26 13.58
N GLU A 124 30.59 25.27 13.22
CA GLU A 124 31.14 25.12 11.87
C GLU A 124 31.25 23.64 11.51
N ILE A 125 30.93 23.32 10.27
CA ILE A 125 31.16 22.01 9.64
C ILE A 125 32.18 22.20 8.55
N THR A 126 33.32 21.48 8.61
CA THR A 126 34.42 21.66 7.65
C THR A 126 34.31 20.80 6.42
N GLY A 127 33.64 19.66 6.52
CA GLY A 127 33.48 18.69 5.44
C GLY A 127 32.18 18.85 4.67
N ASP A 128 31.87 17.83 3.89
CA ASP A 128 30.68 17.76 3.04
C ASP A 128 29.47 17.17 3.79
N ILE A 129 28.30 17.32 3.21
CA ILE A 129 27.14 16.51 3.55
C ILE A 129 27.03 15.39 2.51
N ILE A 130 27.22 14.16 2.95
CA ILE A 130 27.22 12.97 2.09
C ILE A 130 25.86 12.28 2.20
N LEU A 131 25.27 12.00 1.06
CA LEU A 131 23.99 11.30 0.96
C LEU A 131 24.24 9.84 0.59
N GLN A 132 23.97 8.93 1.50
CA GLN A 132 23.97 7.49 1.22
C GLN A 132 22.54 7.02 1.04
N SER A 133 22.22 6.56 -0.16
CA SER A 133 20.92 6.00 -0.47
C SER A 133 20.95 4.47 -0.43
N ASP A 134 19.85 3.88 -0.01
CA ASP A 134 19.60 2.44 -0.13
C ASP A 134 19.12 2.05 -1.55
N LEU A 135 19.00 3.02 -2.47
CA LEU A 135 18.60 2.80 -3.86
C LEU A 135 19.75 3.05 -4.83
N ALA A 136 19.93 2.15 -5.79
CA ALA A 136 20.86 2.28 -6.91
C ALA A 136 20.17 2.88 -8.15
N ILE A 137 19.44 3.98 -7.98
CA ILE A 137 18.64 4.59 -9.05
C ILE A 137 19.45 5.63 -9.79
N VAL A 138 19.67 5.39 -11.09
CA VAL A 138 20.25 6.34 -12.03
C VAL A 138 19.15 7.21 -12.66
N ALA A 139 18.01 6.58 -13.02
CA ALA A 139 16.84 7.27 -13.59
C ALA A 139 15.73 7.34 -12.54
N PRO A 140 15.21 8.55 -12.20
CA PRO A 140 14.24 8.72 -11.12
C PRO A 140 12.81 8.32 -11.49
N TYR A 141 12.57 7.90 -12.74
CA TYR A 141 11.27 7.51 -13.26
C TYR A 141 11.28 6.06 -13.74
N ALA A 142 10.22 5.35 -13.42
CA ALA A 142 10.04 3.98 -13.88
C ALA A 142 9.85 3.91 -15.40
N PRO A 143 10.32 2.83 -16.08
CA PRO A 143 10.07 2.61 -17.49
C PRO A 143 8.56 2.61 -17.82
N GLY A 144 8.18 3.21 -18.95
CA GLY A 144 6.77 3.29 -19.38
C GLY A 144 5.95 4.41 -18.75
N MET A 145 6.54 5.24 -17.90
CA MET A 145 5.97 6.50 -17.47
C MET A 145 6.12 7.56 -18.56
N THR A 146 5.03 8.28 -18.88
CA THR A 146 5.09 9.25 -19.99
C THR A 146 5.71 10.57 -19.57
N PRO A 147 6.40 11.31 -20.49
CA PRO A 147 6.94 12.66 -20.19
C PRO A 147 5.86 13.64 -19.71
N LYS A 148 4.61 13.46 -20.17
CA LYS A 148 3.47 14.24 -19.70
C LYS A 148 3.19 14.01 -18.22
N ASP A 149 3.19 12.77 -17.78
CA ASP A 149 2.92 12.41 -16.38
C ASP A 149 3.99 12.98 -15.43
N GLN A 150 5.24 13.08 -15.88
CA GLN A 150 6.37 13.64 -15.13
C GLN A 150 6.24 15.16 -14.85
N GLN A 151 5.31 15.85 -15.51
CA GLN A 151 5.06 17.29 -15.31
C GLN A 151 4.11 17.57 -14.14
N TYR A 152 3.41 16.57 -13.65
CA TYR A 152 2.41 16.71 -12.60
C TYR A 152 2.92 16.15 -11.28
N SER A 153 2.38 16.66 -10.18
CA SER A 153 2.74 16.21 -8.82
C SER A 153 2.54 14.71 -8.58
N TYR A 154 1.55 14.10 -9.25
CA TYR A 154 1.33 12.64 -9.15
C TYR A 154 2.44 11.83 -9.84
N GLY A 155 3.25 12.45 -10.67
CA GLY A 155 4.41 11.87 -11.33
C GLY A 155 5.74 12.32 -10.71
N ALA A 156 5.74 12.74 -9.45
CA ALA A 156 6.96 13.08 -8.73
C ALA A 156 7.99 11.93 -8.77
N PRO A 157 9.28 12.24 -8.97
CA PRO A 157 10.32 11.21 -9.10
C PRO A 157 10.55 10.47 -7.78
N VAL A 158 10.95 9.19 -7.87
CA VAL A 158 11.50 8.44 -6.75
C VAL A 158 12.94 8.11 -7.07
N GLY A 159 13.84 8.60 -6.25
CA GLY A 159 15.28 8.46 -6.42
C GLY A 159 16.00 8.30 -5.09
N PRO A 160 17.32 8.48 -5.09
CA PRO A 160 18.14 8.37 -3.89
C PRO A 160 17.75 9.32 -2.76
N VAL A 161 17.06 10.41 -3.07
CA VAL A 161 16.48 11.35 -2.10
C VAL A 161 14.98 11.43 -2.30
N VAL A 162 14.23 11.22 -1.22
CA VAL A 162 12.79 11.51 -1.12
C VAL A 162 12.62 12.43 0.10
N MET A 163 12.15 13.64 -0.12
CA MET A 163 11.86 14.61 0.93
C MET A 163 10.66 15.47 0.51
N ASP A 164 9.73 15.73 1.44
CA ASP A 164 8.46 16.42 1.16
C ASP A 164 7.69 15.79 -0.02
N GLU A 165 7.73 14.44 -0.12
CA GLU A 165 7.15 13.67 -1.22
C GLU A 165 7.71 14.07 -2.62
N ASN A 166 8.90 14.67 -2.67
CA ASN A 166 9.45 15.29 -3.86
C ASN A 166 8.44 16.19 -4.59
N ARG A 167 7.68 16.96 -3.81
CA ARG A 167 6.63 17.88 -4.27
C ARG A 167 6.71 19.20 -3.53
N LEU A 168 6.40 20.28 -4.24
CA LEU A 168 6.30 21.62 -3.70
C LEU A 168 4.94 22.21 -4.02
N THR A 169 4.26 22.78 -3.03
CA THR A 169 3.05 23.57 -3.27
C THR A 169 3.43 25.03 -3.39
N VAL A 170 3.00 25.66 -4.47
CA VAL A 170 3.13 27.11 -4.71
C VAL A 170 1.74 27.71 -4.65
N THR A 171 1.56 28.68 -3.77
CA THR A 171 0.33 29.46 -3.60
C THR A 171 0.54 30.82 -4.23
N THR A 172 -0.36 31.21 -5.13
CA THR A 172 -0.34 32.53 -5.80
C THR A 172 -1.55 33.31 -5.32
N ASN A 173 -1.30 34.38 -4.58
CA ASN A 173 -2.31 35.29 -4.05
C ASN A 173 -2.37 36.53 -4.95
N PRO A 174 -3.55 36.96 -5.46
CA PRO A 174 -3.70 38.21 -6.14
C PRO A 174 -3.29 39.39 -5.24
N ALA A 175 -2.66 40.41 -5.78
CA ALA A 175 -2.48 41.67 -5.09
C ALA A 175 -3.82 42.40 -4.95
N SER A 176 -3.88 43.42 -4.08
CA SER A 176 -5.06 44.26 -3.87
C SER A 176 -5.37 45.17 -5.08
N GLU A 177 -4.37 45.48 -5.90
CA GLU A 177 -4.50 46.39 -7.02
C GLU A 177 -4.12 45.75 -8.35
N VAL A 178 -4.80 46.16 -9.41
CA VAL A 178 -4.51 45.77 -10.79
C VAL A 178 -3.15 46.30 -11.22
N GLY A 179 -2.37 45.45 -11.91
CA GLY A 179 -1.01 45.78 -12.37
C GLY A 179 0.09 45.40 -11.38
N GLN A 180 -0.22 45.20 -10.12
CA GLN A 180 0.74 44.77 -9.12
C GLN A 180 1.12 43.30 -9.28
N PRO A 181 2.37 42.90 -8.93
CA PRO A 181 2.78 41.51 -8.86
C PRO A 181 1.96 40.74 -7.84
N ALA A 182 1.56 39.52 -8.17
CA ALA A 182 0.94 38.61 -7.21
C ALA A 182 1.93 38.24 -6.09
N VAL A 183 1.41 37.89 -4.91
CA VAL A 183 2.23 37.40 -3.80
C VAL A 183 2.38 35.88 -3.93
N ILE A 184 3.62 35.38 -3.90
CA ILE A 184 3.95 33.98 -4.06
C ILE A 184 4.40 33.42 -2.70
N GLU A 185 3.76 32.36 -2.28
CA GLU A 185 4.13 31.58 -1.09
C GLU A 185 4.40 30.12 -1.48
N THR A 186 5.19 29.41 -0.69
CA THR A 186 5.48 27.99 -0.92
C THR A 186 5.25 27.18 0.34
N SER A 187 5.12 25.85 0.18
CA SER A 187 5.08 24.93 1.32
C SER A 187 6.43 24.80 2.07
N SER A 188 7.51 25.39 1.54
CA SER A 188 8.80 25.50 2.23
C SER A 188 8.88 26.85 2.96
N PRO A 189 9.72 26.98 4.00
CA PRO A 189 9.93 28.24 4.69
C PRO A 189 10.39 29.35 3.76
N MET A 190 9.96 30.59 4.03
CA MET A 190 10.36 31.76 3.25
C MET A 190 11.90 31.93 3.26
N GLY A 191 12.49 32.15 2.09
CA GLY A 191 13.92 32.33 1.95
C GLY A 191 14.72 31.05 1.68
N VAL A 192 14.10 29.89 1.65
CA VAL A 192 14.76 28.64 1.23
C VAL A 192 15.09 28.68 -0.24
N PHE A 193 14.12 29.12 -1.08
CA PHE A 193 14.27 29.18 -2.52
C PHE A 193 14.20 30.63 -3.03
N PRO A 194 15.08 31.04 -3.96
CA PRO A 194 14.85 32.24 -4.75
C PRO A 194 13.59 32.06 -5.60
N ILE A 195 12.76 33.11 -5.67
CA ILE A 195 11.52 33.11 -6.46
C ILE A 195 11.63 34.24 -7.51
N GLU A 196 11.60 33.84 -8.78
CA GLU A 196 11.45 34.77 -9.90
C GLU A 196 9.96 34.89 -10.24
N ASN A 197 9.35 35.95 -9.72
CA ASN A 197 7.91 36.16 -9.85
C ASN A 197 7.60 37.14 -11.00
N HIS A 198 6.94 36.63 -12.03
CA HIS A 198 6.44 37.37 -13.19
C HIS A 198 4.90 37.22 -13.32
N VAL A 199 4.18 37.07 -12.20
CA VAL A 199 2.72 36.97 -12.19
C VAL A 199 2.12 38.33 -11.91
N VAL A 200 1.26 38.81 -12.82
CA VAL A 200 0.59 40.11 -12.71
C VAL A 200 -0.88 39.92 -12.29
N THR A 201 -1.33 40.79 -11.38
CA THR A 201 -2.75 40.86 -11.01
C THR A 201 -3.52 41.68 -12.06
N LYS A 202 -4.57 41.11 -12.65
CA LYS A 202 -5.41 41.76 -13.68
C LYS A 202 -6.81 42.08 -13.15
N ALA A 203 -7.50 42.98 -13.82
CA ALA A 203 -8.86 43.41 -13.45
C ALA A 203 -9.90 42.26 -13.43
N GLY A 204 -9.68 41.23 -14.22
CA GLY A 204 -10.52 40.00 -14.23
C GLY A 204 -9.67 38.76 -14.44
N GLY A 205 -10.13 37.64 -13.92
CA GLY A 205 -9.40 36.37 -13.99
C GLY A 205 -9.65 35.54 -15.25
N LYS A 206 -10.50 36.00 -16.16
CA LYS A 206 -10.84 35.25 -17.37
C LYS A 206 -9.60 35.13 -18.27
N GLY A 207 -9.23 33.89 -18.63
CA GLY A 207 -8.05 33.62 -19.43
C GLY A 207 -6.70 33.69 -18.69
N CYS A 208 -6.72 33.94 -17.36
CA CYS A 208 -5.54 33.87 -16.52
C CYS A 208 -5.19 32.41 -16.15
N GLY A 209 -3.90 32.15 -16.01
CA GLY A 209 -3.33 30.90 -15.51
C GLY A 209 -1.92 31.18 -15.02
N VAL A 210 -1.47 30.36 -14.08
CA VAL A 210 -0.14 30.43 -13.48
C VAL A 210 0.67 29.20 -13.87
N GLY A 211 1.86 29.40 -14.44
CA GLY A 211 2.83 28.35 -14.67
C GLY A 211 3.95 28.42 -13.63
N VAL A 212 4.35 27.29 -13.07
CA VAL A 212 5.43 27.18 -12.09
C VAL A 212 6.46 26.17 -12.56
N VAL A 213 7.74 26.53 -12.47
CA VAL A 213 8.87 25.64 -12.77
C VAL A 213 9.90 25.74 -11.65
N PHE A 214 10.38 24.60 -11.16
CA PHE A 214 11.54 24.52 -10.28
C PHE A 214 12.73 24.03 -11.11
N ASP A 215 13.76 24.84 -11.22
CA ASP A 215 14.93 24.53 -12.04
C ASP A 215 16.03 23.78 -11.29
N GLU A 216 17.08 23.39 -12.01
CA GLU A 216 18.21 22.63 -11.46
C GLU A 216 19.05 23.43 -10.44
N LYS A 217 19.00 24.78 -10.50
CA LYS A 217 19.68 25.67 -9.54
C LYS A 217 18.84 25.89 -8.28
N GLY A 218 17.62 25.35 -8.23
CA GLY A 218 16.70 25.53 -7.11
C GLY A 218 16.00 26.88 -7.12
N ILE A 219 15.79 27.49 -8.30
CA ILE A 219 15.02 28.71 -8.47
C ILE A 219 13.58 28.35 -8.86
N ILE A 220 12.61 29.01 -8.22
CA ILE A 220 11.19 28.86 -8.56
C ILE A 220 10.80 29.99 -9.52
N HIS A 221 10.52 29.65 -10.77
CA HIS A 221 10.01 30.57 -11.77
C HIS A 221 8.50 30.54 -11.79
N VAL A 222 7.83 31.65 -11.53
CA VAL A 222 6.37 31.76 -11.54
C VAL A 222 5.96 32.82 -12.57
N ARG A 223 5.12 32.42 -13.54
CA ARG A 223 4.71 33.28 -14.65
C ARG A 223 3.21 33.18 -14.91
N GLY A 224 2.60 34.25 -15.40
CA GLY A 224 1.21 34.26 -15.80
C GLY A 224 0.40 35.41 -15.24
N CYS A 225 -0.88 35.19 -14.96
CA CYS A 225 -1.73 36.18 -14.33
C CYS A 225 -2.76 35.57 -13.39
N VAL A 226 -3.26 36.41 -12.47
CA VAL A 226 -4.39 36.13 -11.57
C VAL A 226 -5.36 37.31 -11.56
N GLY A 227 -6.63 37.11 -11.28
CA GLY A 227 -7.59 38.21 -11.21
C GLY A 227 -7.65 38.82 -9.82
N VAL A 228 -7.75 40.19 -9.76
CA VAL A 228 -7.98 40.89 -8.50
C VAL A 228 -9.25 40.35 -7.82
N GLY A 229 -9.23 40.15 -6.50
CA GLY A 229 -10.35 39.62 -5.74
C GLY A 229 -10.64 38.11 -5.93
N GLN A 230 -9.88 37.41 -6.75
CA GLN A 230 -9.99 35.96 -6.85
C GLN A 230 -9.36 35.26 -5.62
N MET A 231 -9.86 34.06 -5.32
CA MET A 231 -9.21 33.22 -4.31
C MET A 231 -7.80 32.82 -4.76
N ALA A 232 -6.90 32.62 -3.79
CA ALA A 232 -5.56 32.12 -4.03
C ALA A 232 -5.59 30.82 -4.87
N THR A 233 -4.69 30.73 -5.84
CA THR A 233 -4.48 29.49 -6.61
C THR A 233 -3.36 28.68 -6.00
N GLN A 234 -3.61 27.40 -5.74
CA GLN A 234 -2.58 26.47 -5.29
C GLN A 234 -2.21 25.51 -6.40
N GLN A 235 -0.92 25.40 -6.65
CA GLN A 235 -0.37 24.46 -7.63
C GLN A 235 0.68 23.59 -6.96
N ARG A 236 0.42 22.27 -6.91
CA ARG A 236 1.38 21.28 -6.43
C ARG A 236 2.17 20.75 -7.61
N MET A 237 3.49 20.88 -7.54
CA MET A 237 4.41 20.51 -8.62
C MET A 237 5.43 19.46 -8.16
N PRO A 238 5.98 18.64 -9.09
CA PRO A 238 7.05 17.71 -8.77
C PRO A 238 8.39 18.44 -8.62
N ILE A 239 9.19 18.03 -7.66
CA ILE A 239 10.60 18.41 -7.53
C ILE A 239 11.43 17.45 -8.38
N ARG A 240 11.95 17.95 -9.50
CA ARG A 240 12.77 17.15 -10.44
C ARG A 240 14.21 16.99 -9.97
N TYR A 241 14.67 17.84 -9.08
CA TYR A 241 16.04 17.91 -8.55
C TYR A 241 16.01 17.76 -7.01
N PRO A 242 15.70 16.56 -6.48
CA PRO A 242 15.51 16.37 -5.03
C PRO A 242 16.78 16.67 -4.21
N THR A 243 17.97 16.42 -4.77
CA THR A 243 19.24 16.74 -4.11
C THR A 243 19.43 18.24 -3.95
N THR A 244 19.16 19.02 -5.00
CA THR A 244 19.19 20.50 -4.93
C THR A 244 18.16 21.02 -3.93
N TYR A 245 16.96 20.41 -3.91
CA TYR A 245 15.93 20.74 -2.95
C TYR A 245 16.40 20.53 -1.52
N MET A 246 16.98 19.37 -1.21
CA MET A 246 17.52 19.02 0.10
C MET A 246 18.70 19.93 0.49
N ASP A 247 19.63 20.23 -0.44
CA ASP A 247 20.77 21.13 -0.22
C ASP A 247 20.32 22.55 0.18
N ARG A 248 19.33 23.10 -0.51
CA ARG A 248 18.76 24.42 -0.18
C ARG A 248 18.18 24.44 1.23
N HIS A 249 17.43 23.44 1.61
CA HIS A 249 16.89 23.31 2.97
C HIS A 249 18.00 23.16 4.01
N ALA A 250 19.01 22.33 3.75
CA ALA A 250 20.14 22.15 4.66
C ALA A 250 20.88 23.45 4.90
N ARG A 251 21.23 24.19 3.84
CA ARG A 251 21.88 25.51 3.94
C ARG A 251 21.03 26.50 4.71
N TYR A 252 19.74 26.58 4.41
CA TYR A 252 18.81 27.45 5.10
C TYR A 252 18.76 27.13 6.60
N HIS A 253 18.56 25.88 6.97
CA HIS A 253 18.44 25.49 8.38
C HIS A 253 19.74 25.66 9.15
N LEU A 254 20.88 25.27 8.60
CA LEU A 254 22.19 25.46 9.23
C LEU A 254 22.46 26.96 9.46
N LYS A 255 22.15 27.82 8.48
CA LYS A 255 22.28 29.27 8.63
C LYS A 255 21.37 29.82 9.74
N GLN A 256 20.11 29.39 9.83
CA GLN A 256 19.20 29.79 10.90
C GLN A 256 19.67 29.34 12.28
N MET A 257 20.40 28.24 12.36
CA MET A 257 21.01 27.71 13.58
C MET A 257 22.31 28.42 13.96
N GLY A 258 22.85 29.30 13.10
CA GLY A 258 24.17 29.94 13.25
C GLY A 258 25.34 28.99 13.00
N ILE A 259 25.11 27.89 12.26
CA ILE A 259 26.14 26.92 11.90
C ILE A 259 26.68 27.26 10.51
N GLN A 260 27.98 27.51 10.41
CA GLN A 260 28.66 27.75 9.13
C GLN A 260 28.92 26.42 8.41
N TRP A 261 28.52 26.36 7.13
CA TRP A 261 28.82 25.22 6.26
C TRP A 261 29.02 25.70 4.82
N ASN A 262 30.24 25.46 4.30
CA ASN A 262 30.66 25.83 2.95
C ASN A 262 30.97 24.61 2.07
N GLY A 263 30.73 23.40 2.59
CA GLY A 263 30.94 22.14 1.89
C GLY A 263 29.90 21.90 0.78
N LEU A 264 30.01 20.74 0.13
CA LEU A 264 29.12 20.28 -0.91
C LEU A 264 28.15 19.22 -0.36
N MET A 265 26.94 19.17 -0.90
CA MET A 265 26.04 18.03 -0.75
C MET A 265 26.23 17.10 -1.95
N ARG A 266 26.61 15.86 -1.69
CA ARG A 266 26.92 14.88 -2.76
C ARG A 266 26.63 13.45 -2.32
N TYR A 267 26.45 12.55 -3.27
CA TYR A 267 26.31 11.13 -3.00
C TYR A 267 27.66 10.49 -2.61
N GLY A 268 27.61 9.51 -1.71
CA GLY A 268 28.78 8.76 -1.28
C GLY A 268 28.43 7.67 -0.28
N GLN A 269 29.44 6.91 0.12
CA GLN A 269 29.30 5.86 1.13
C GLN A 269 29.70 6.40 2.50
N MET A 270 28.95 6.03 3.53
CA MET A 270 29.31 6.32 4.92
C MET A 270 30.45 5.38 5.34
N PRO A 271 31.50 5.89 5.96
CA PRO A 271 32.56 5.07 6.52
C PRO A 271 32.03 4.11 7.60
N SER A 272 32.75 3.00 7.81
CA SER A 272 32.39 2.03 8.86
C SER A 272 32.48 2.59 10.28
N GLN A 273 33.35 3.60 10.48
CA GLN A 273 33.50 4.29 11.76
C GLN A 273 32.88 5.68 11.68
N THR A 274 31.66 5.78 12.16
CA THR A 274 30.94 7.06 12.29
C THR A 274 30.22 7.11 13.64
N THR A 275 29.98 8.32 14.13
CA THR A 275 29.16 8.56 15.31
C THR A 275 27.80 9.06 14.88
N MET A 276 26.72 8.39 15.31
CA MET A 276 25.35 8.79 15.03
C MET A 276 25.00 10.02 15.85
N ILE A 277 24.53 11.07 15.17
CA ILE A 277 24.08 12.35 15.77
C ILE A 277 22.57 12.30 16.02
N ALA A 278 21.82 11.83 15.05
CA ALA A 278 20.37 11.79 15.09
C ALA A 278 19.78 10.67 14.25
N LYS A 279 18.56 10.32 14.54
CA LYS A 279 17.72 9.46 13.68
C LYS A 279 16.32 10.04 13.57
N HIS A 280 15.68 9.80 12.44
CA HIS A 280 14.24 9.94 12.23
C HIS A 280 13.63 8.57 12.07
N ILE A 281 12.38 8.40 12.54
CA ILE A 281 11.64 7.14 12.43
C ILE A 281 10.28 7.45 11.83
N SER A 282 9.95 6.81 10.72
CA SER A 282 8.67 6.98 10.03
C SER A 282 7.48 6.49 10.87
N PRO A 283 6.24 6.83 10.50
CA PRO A 283 5.08 6.05 10.90
C PRO A 283 5.23 4.55 10.54
N PRO A 284 4.49 3.63 11.21
CA PRO A 284 4.54 2.22 10.87
C PRO A 284 4.02 1.97 9.44
N LEU A 285 4.50 0.89 8.81
CA LEU A 285 4.16 0.57 7.42
C LEU A 285 2.66 0.55 7.15
N LYS A 286 1.84 0.04 8.07
CA LYS A 286 0.37 0.04 7.93
C LYS A 286 -0.21 1.44 7.69
N ASP A 287 0.33 2.47 8.34
CA ASP A 287 -0.11 3.85 8.18
C ASP A 287 0.40 4.43 6.85
N LEU A 288 1.65 4.10 6.44
CA LEU A 288 2.19 4.45 5.14
C LEU A 288 1.39 3.80 4.01
N MET A 289 0.94 2.55 4.19
CA MET A 289 0.05 1.86 3.25
C MET A 289 -1.32 2.56 3.15
N ALA A 290 -1.88 3.01 4.27
CA ALA A 290 -3.13 3.79 4.24
C ALA A 290 -2.93 5.12 3.50
N ALA A 291 -1.80 5.82 3.75
CA ALA A 291 -1.41 7.03 3.02
C ALA A 291 -1.17 6.77 1.52
N THR A 292 -0.77 5.54 1.14
CA THR A 292 -0.65 5.10 -0.25
C THR A 292 -2.01 4.83 -0.90
N LEU A 293 -2.80 3.97 -0.28
CA LEU A 293 -3.98 3.36 -0.90
C LEU A 293 -5.20 4.29 -0.91
N LYS A 294 -5.43 5.05 0.19
CA LYS A 294 -6.59 5.95 0.32
C LYS A 294 -6.58 7.05 -0.76
N PRO A 295 -5.57 7.92 -0.86
CA PRO A 295 -5.50 8.94 -1.90
C PRO A 295 -4.98 8.40 -3.24
N SER A 296 -4.49 7.16 -3.28
CA SER A 296 -3.83 6.57 -4.44
C SER A 296 -2.48 7.23 -4.76
N ASP A 297 -1.68 7.53 -3.75
CA ASP A 297 -0.41 8.22 -3.94
C ASP A 297 0.61 7.34 -4.68
N ASN A 298 1.21 7.89 -5.74
CA ASN A 298 2.15 7.16 -6.60
C ASN A 298 3.56 7.15 -6.03
N LEU A 299 3.97 8.25 -5.39
CA LEU A 299 5.31 8.33 -4.80
C LEU A 299 5.42 7.36 -3.61
N TYR A 300 4.44 7.36 -2.71
CA TYR A 300 4.39 6.40 -1.61
C TYR A 300 4.46 4.96 -2.13
N ALA A 301 3.61 4.60 -3.09
CA ALA A 301 3.61 3.25 -3.66
C ALA A 301 4.96 2.85 -4.26
N ASN A 302 5.60 3.75 -5.00
CA ASN A 302 6.89 3.50 -5.63
C ASN A 302 8.02 3.41 -4.60
N SER A 303 8.00 4.25 -3.57
CA SER A 303 8.96 4.22 -2.47
C SER A 303 8.87 2.92 -1.68
N LEU A 304 7.67 2.52 -1.25
CA LEU A 304 7.46 1.27 -0.50
C LEU A 304 7.77 0.03 -1.35
N TYR A 305 7.48 0.08 -2.65
CA TYR A 305 7.82 -0.98 -3.59
C TYR A 305 9.34 -1.20 -3.71
N LEU A 306 10.11 -0.12 -3.88
CA LEU A 306 11.57 -0.18 -3.96
C LEU A 306 12.20 -0.56 -2.61
N LEU A 307 11.65 -0.05 -1.50
CA LEU A 307 12.07 -0.42 -0.15
C LEU A 307 11.89 -1.91 0.10
N ALA A 308 10.73 -2.47 -0.26
CA ALA A 308 10.46 -3.89 -0.12
C ALA A 308 11.41 -4.74 -0.98
N ALA A 309 11.67 -4.34 -2.22
CA ALA A 309 12.62 -5.02 -3.09
C ALA A 309 14.04 -5.00 -2.52
N ASN A 310 14.48 -3.85 -1.98
CA ASN A 310 15.77 -3.72 -1.29
C ASN A 310 15.86 -4.66 -0.08
N HIS A 311 14.82 -4.69 0.75
CA HIS A 311 14.75 -5.56 1.93
C HIS A 311 14.81 -7.05 1.54
N ILE A 312 14.09 -7.46 0.49
CA ILE A 312 14.07 -8.86 0.01
C ILE A 312 15.45 -9.30 -0.52
N GLN A 313 16.14 -8.42 -1.25
CA GLN A 313 17.40 -8.73 -1.91
C GLN A 313 18.62 -8.46 -1.03
N HIS A 314 18.49 -7.65 0.04
CA HIS A 314 19.59 -7.13 0.87
C HIS A 314 20.67 -6.40 0.08
N GLN A 315 20.29 -5.76 -1.03
CA GLN A 315 21.16 -4.99 -1.92
C GLN A 315 20.42 -3.80 -2.50
N PRO A 316 21.13 -2.70 -2.87
CA PRO A 316 20.50 -1.55 -3.49
C PRO A 316 19.70 -1.93 -4.74
N THR A 317 18.47 -1.47 -4.80
CA THR A 317 17.53 -1.76 -5.89
C THR A 317 17.30 -0.56 -6.80
N ASN A 318 16.79 -0.85 -7.99
CA ASN A 318 16.41 0.12 -9.00
C ASN A 318 15.23 -0.40 -9.84
N TRP A 319 14.80 0.38 -10.84
CA TRP A 319 13.67 0.02 -11.70
C TRP A 319 13.90 -1.19 -12.60
N SER A 320 15.14 -1.65 -12.79
CA SER A 320 15.43 -2.81 -13.62
C SER A 320 15.37 -4.13 -12.86
N ASN A 321 15.76 -4.15 -11.56
CA ASN A 321 15.79 -5.39 -10.77
C ASN A 321 14.57 -5.55 -9.83
N ALA A 322 14.03 -4.47 -9.28
CA ALA A 322 12.87 -4.52 -8.38
C ALA A 322 11.66 -5.29 -8.96
N PRO A 323 11.31 -5.17 -10.28
CA PRO A 323 10.21 -5.91 -10.84
C PRO A 323 10.30 -7.43 -10.73
N ALA A 324 11.46 -8.00 -11.02
CA ALA A 324 11.68 -9.44 -10.91
C ALA A 324 11.67 -9.89 -9.45
N ILE A 325 12.41 -9.16 -8.58
CA ILE A 325 12.51 -9.46 -7.14
C ILE A 325 11.11 -9.53 -6.50
N THR A 326 10.30 -8.51 -6.71
CA THR A 326 8.98 -8.37 -6.07
C THR A 326 7.95 -9.37 -6.63
N ARG A 327 7.95 -9.60 -7.95
CA ARG A 327 7.09 -10.59 -8.59
C ARG A 327 7.40 -11.99 -8.09
N ASP A 328 8.67 -12.39 -8.10
CA ASP A 328 9.10 -13.73 -7.71
C ASP A 328 8.93 -13.95 -6.20
N TYR A 329 9.14 -12.90 -5.39
CA TYR A 329 8.83 -12.94 -3.97
C TYR A 329 7.33 -13.18 -3.73
N LEU A 330 6.47 -12.42 -4.40
CA LEU A 330 5.03 -12.57 -4.26
C LEU A 330 4.56 -13.98 -4.67
N GLN A 331 5.08 -14.52 -5.78
CA GLN A 331 4.79 -15.89 -6.19
C GLN A 331 5.18 -16.91 -5.11
N ARG A 332 6.39 -16.79 -4.54
CA ARG A 332 6.84 -17.69 -3.47
C ARG A 332 5.99 -17.59 -2.20
N GLN A 333 5.58 -16.38 -1.80
CA GLN A 333 4.82 -16.16 -0.57
C GLN A 333 3.36 -16.59 -0.69
N THR A 334 2.79 -16.48 -1.87
CA THR A 334 1.34 -16.65 -2.08
C THR A 334 0.97 -17.93 -2.83
N GLY A 335 1.92 -18.53 -3.55
CA GLY A 335 1.65 -19.64 -4.48
C GLY A 335 0.91 -19.21 -5.76
N ILE A 336 0.66 -17.92 -5.96
CA ILE A 336 -0.01 -17.40 -7.16
C ILE A 336 0.97 -17.44 -8.34
N ASP A 337 0.56 -18.01 -9.45
CA ASP A 337 1.35 -17.96 -10.68
C ASP A 337 1.43 -16.53 -11.21
N MET A 338 2.61 -15.93 -11.11
CA MET A 338 2.92 -14.58 -11.56
C MET A 338 3.75 -14.56 -12.86
N HIS A 339 3.95 -15.71 -13.51
CA HIS A 339 4.82 -15.83 -14.69
C HIS A 339 4.47 -14.82 -15.79
N ASN A 340 3.19 -14.65 -16.08
CA ASN A 340 2.70 -13.72 -17.12
C ASN A 340 2.43 -12.29 -16.58
N ALA A 341 2.71 -12.01 -15.31
CA ALA A 341 2.60 -10.67 -14.76
C ALA A 341 3.83 -9.84 -15.15
N MET A 342 3.60 -8.59 -15.52
CA MET A 342 4.66 -7.63 -15.78
C MET A 342 4.56 -6.51 -14.75
N PHE A 343 5.53 -6.44 -13.87
CA PHE A 343 5.70 -5.33 -12.95
C PHE A 343 6.74 -4.38 -13.51
N SER A 344 6.46 -3.10 -13.52
CA SER A 344 7.38 -2.07 -13.98
C SER A 344 7.56 -0.96 -12.95
N ASP A 345 6.50 -0.69 -12.17
CA ASP A 345 6.53 0.20 -11.01
C ASP A 345 5.56 -0.29 -9.93
N GLY A 346 5.63 0.29 -8.73
CA GLY A 346 4.71 -0.01 -7.63
C GLY A 346 3.39 0.75 -7.72
N SER A 347 3.35 1.86 -8.45
CA SER A 347 2.20 2.77 -8.47
C SER A 347 1.13 2.43 -9.47
N GLY A 348 1.49 1.76 -10.57
CA GLY A 348 0.64 1.51 -11.71
C GLY A 348 0.57 2.65 -12.72
N LEU A 349 1.42 3.68 -12.57
CA LEU A 349 1.50 4.77 -13.54
C LEU A 349 2.23 4.35 -14.81
N SER A 350 3.15 3.40 -14.71
CA SER A 350 3.78 2.78 -15.86
C SER A 350 2.77 2.03 -16.72
N ARG A 351 2.78 2.30 -18.02
CA ARG A 351 1.93 1.59 -19.00
C ARG A 351 2.43 0.19 -19.34
N TYR A 352 3.57 -0.22 -18.80
CA TYR A 352 4.12 -1.57 -19.01
C TYR A 352 3.63 -2.58 -17.97
N ASN A 353 3.03 -2.14 -16.86
CA ASN A 353 2.43 -3.07 -15.91
C ASN A 353 1.32 -3.91 -16.57
N ARG A 354 1.33 -5.21 -16.29
CA ARG A 354 0.32 -6.18 -16.77
C ARG A 354 0.00 -7.18 -15.66
N VAL A 355 -1.28 -7.36 -15.41
CA VAL A 355 -1.80 -8.40 -14.53
C VAL A 355 -3.10 -8.94 -15.09
N THR A 356 -3.50 -10.14 -14.68
CA THR A 356 -4.80 -10.70 -15.04
C THR A 356 -5.83 -10.45 -13.93
N PRO A 357 -7.13 -10.45 -14.24
CA PRO A 357 -8.17 -10.49 -13.22
C PRO A 357 -8.01 -11.67 -12.25
N TYR A 358 -7.60 -12.82 -12.75
CA TYR A 358 -7.35 -14.02 -11.95
C TYR A 358 -6.22 -13.81 -10.92
N GLN A 359 -5.08 -13.24 -11.33
CA GLN A 359 -3.96 -12.94 -10.41
C GLN A 359 -4.40 -11.95 -9.31
N THR A 360 -5.16 -10.93 -9.69
CA THR A 360 -5.68 -9.94 -8.72
C THR A 360 -6.69 -10.58 -7.77
N MET A 361 -7.60 -11.41 -8.28
CA MET A 361 -8.56 -12.13 -7.45
C MET A 361 -7.87 -13.10 -6.49
N SER A 362 -6.88 -13.84 -6.98
CA SER A 362 -6.08 -14.75 -6.16
C SER A 362 -5.34 -14.01 -5.04
N LEU A 363 -4.76 -12.83 -5.33
CA LEU A 363 -4.13 -11.97 -4.32
C LEU A 363 -5.14 -11.50 -3.27
N LEU A 364 -6.30 -11.00 -3.69
CA LEU A 364 -7.34 -10.56 -2.75
C LEU A 364 -7.84 -11.71 -1.88
N THR A 365 -8.04 -12.90 -2.46
CA THR A 365 -8.43 -14.10 -1.72
C THR A 365 -7.37 -14.52 -0.71
N PHE A 366 -6.09 -14.53 -1.12
CA PHE A 366 -4.97 -14.85 -0.24
C PHE A 366 -4.90 -13.88 0.94
N LEU A 367 -4.96 -12.58 0.68
CA LEU A 367 -4.86 -11.56 1.72
C LEU A 367 -6.06 -11.57 2.67
N TYR A 368 -7.26 -11.83 2.16
CA TYR A 368 -8.45 -11.98 3.01
C TYR A 368 -8.30 -13.10 4.05
N ASN A 369 -7.65 -14.20 3.66
CA ASN A 369 -7.41 -15.36 4.51
C ASN A 369 -6.12 -15.26 5.35
N LYS A 370 -5.29 -14.23 5.13
CA LYS A 370 -3.98 -14.07 5.79
C LYS A 370 -4.12 -13.28 7.09
N PHE A 371 -4.72 -13.90 8.10
CA PHE A 371 -4.79 -13.29 9.45
C PHE A 371 -3.38 -13.22 10.10
N PRO A 372 -3.03 -12.14 10.84
CA PRO A 372 -3.79 -10.91 11.09
C PRO A 372 -3.65 -9.85 9.99
N LEU A 373 -2.76 -10.02 9.01
CA LEU A 373 -2.44 -9.04 7.98
C LEU A 373 -3.65 -8.58 7.14
N ALA A 374 -4.69 -9.44 7.07
CA ALA A 374 -5.94 -9.12 6.38
C ALA A 374 -6.56 -7.79 6.85
N PHE A 375 -6.50 -7.50 8.15
CA PHE A 375 -7.10 -6.29 8.70
C PHE A 375 -6.38 -5.04 8.26
N GLU A 376 -5.05 -5.04 8.39
CA GLU A 376 -4.21 -3.90 8.04
C GLU A 376 -4.36 -3.59 6.54
N TYR A 377 -4.35 -4.64 5.72
CA TYR A 377 -4.49 -4.48 4.28
C TYR A 377 -5.88 -3.98 3.87
N ILE A 378 -6.96 -4.59 4.38
CA ILE A 378 -8.34 -4.23 4.02
C ILE A 378 -8.70 -2.84 4.59
N SER A 379 -8.21 -2.48 5.78
CA SER A 379 -8.46 -1.16 6.38
C SER A 379 -7.79 -0.03 5.61
N ALA A 380 -6.65 -0.30 4.97
CA ALA A 380 -5.94 0.67 4.16
C ALA A 380 -6.64 0.99 2.81
N LEU A 381 -7.59 0.15 2.36
CA LEU A 381 -8.34 0.41 1.12
C LEU A 381 -9.31 1.59 1.27
N PRO A 382 -9.56 2.36 0.20
CA PRO A 382 -10.64 3.36 0.14
C PRO A 382 -12.01 2.76 0.48
N ILE A 383 -12.84 3.52 1.19
CA ILE A 383 -14.18 3.11 1.63
C ILE A 383 -15.25 3.92 0.89
N SER A 384 -16.22 3.21 0.31
CA SER A 384 -17.33 3.83 -0.43
C SER A 384 -18.07 4.89 0.39
N GLY A 385 -18.25 6.09 -0.18
CA GLY A 385 -18.96 7.21 0.41
C GLY A 385 -18.34 7.76 1.71
N GLN A 386 -17.12 7.36 2.08
CA GLN A 386 -16.48 7.78 3.34
C GLN A 386 -15.12 8.42 3.15
N ASP A 387 -14.18 7.75 2.47
CA ASP A 387 -12.81 8.23 2.37
C ASP A 387 -12.12 7.91 1.02
N GLY A 388 -10.92 8.45 0.87
CA GLY A 388 -10.03 8.20 -0.24
C GLY A 388 -10.68 8.46 -1.60
N THR A 389 -10.27 7.69 -2.59
CA THR A 389 -10.78 7.82 -3.97
C THR A 389 -12.22 7.35 -4.16
N LEU A 390 -12.84 6.75 -3.14
CA LEU A 390 -14.25 6.36 -3.12
C LEU A 390 -15.15 7.31 -2.31
N GLN A 391 -14.62 8.38 -1.72
CA GLN A 391 -15.37 9.30 -0.86
C GLN A 391 -16.66 9.83 -1.52
N ARG A 392 -16.63 10.11 -2.83
CA ARG A 392 -17.76 10.65 -3.60
C ARG A 392 -18.41 9.62 -4.52
N ARG A 393 -18.13 8.32 -4.32
CA ARG A 393 -18.64 7.22 -5.13
C ARG A 393 -19.35 6.21 -4.23
N LEU A 394 -20.37 5.53 -4.79
CA LEU A 394 -21.12 4.51 -4.04
C LEU A 394 -21.57 5.05 -2.66
N ASN A 395 -22.13 6.27 -2.65
CA ASN A 395 -22.43 7.04 -1.43
C ASN A 395 -23.92 7.01 -1.04
N HIS A 396 -24.77 6.25 -1.75
CA HIS A 396 -26.14 6.04 -1.30
C HIS A 396 -26.17 5.30 0.05
N PRO A 397 -27.22 5.50 0.89
CA PRO A 397 -27.29 4.91 2.23
C PRO A 397 -27.07 3.40 2.27
N ASN A 398 -27.51 2.66 1.25
CA ASN A 398 -27.35 1.22 1.12
C ASN A 398 -26.02 0.77 0.50
N GLN A 399 -25.10 1.69 0.20
CA GLN A 399 -23.80 1.43 -0.42
C GLN A 399 -22.64 1.96 0.42
N LYS A 400 -22.91 3.05 1.18
CA LYS A 400 -21.92 3.76 1.98
C LYS A 400 -21.29 2.83 3.03
N GLY A 401 -19.96 2.75 3.02
CA GLY A 401 -19.18 1.93 3.97
C GLY A 401 -19.10 0.45 3.61
N LEU A 402 -19.82 -0.03 2.58
CA LEU A 402 -19.93 -1.46 2.26
C LEU A 402 -18.94 -1.95 1.21
N VAL A 403 -18.30 -1.04 0.45
CA VAL A 403 -17.26 -1.38 -0.53
C VAL A 403 -15.93 -0.85 -0.05
N ARG A 404 -14.92 -1.72 0.01
CA ARG A 404 -13.53 -1.38 0.28
C ARG A 404 -12.70 -1.79 -0.91
N ALA A 405 -12.26 -0.83 -1.73
CA ALA A 405 -11.66 -1.16 -3.00
C ALA A 405 -10.66 -0.10 -3.50
N LYS A 406 -9.65 -0.57 -4.21
CA LYS A 406 -8.68 0.28 -4.88
C LYS A 406 -9.19 0.66 -6.26
N THR A 407 -9.24 1.96 -6.53
CA THR A 407 -9.51 2.51 -7.85
C THR A 407 -8.25 2.57 -8.71
N GLY A 408 -8.39 2.52 -10.02
CA GLY A 408 -7.36 2.86 -10.98
C GLY A 408 -7.93 3.67 -12.14
N THR A 409 -7.22 4.72 -12.54
CA THR A 409 -7.63 5.58 -13.66
C THR A 409 -6.40 6.08 -14.40
N MET A 410 -6.36 5.81 -15.70
CA MET A 410 -5.45 6.40 -16.67
C MET A 410 -6.20 6.67 -17.97
N THR A 411 -5.59 7.39 -18.89
CA THR A 411 -6.20 7.60 -20.22
C THR A 411 -6.50 6.27 -20.89
N GLY A 412 -7.77 5.96 -21.09
CA GLY A 412 -8.26 4.71 -21.68
C GLY A 412 -8.35 3.53 -20.72
N ILE A 413 -8.09 3.70 -19.43
CA ILE A 413 -8.05 2.63 -18.45
C ILE A 413 -8.84 3.02 -17.21
N LEU A 414 -9.73 2.13 -16.78
CA LEU A 414 -10.46 2.21 -15.51
C LEU A 414 -10.38 0.87 -14.81
N SER A 415 -10.20 0.89 -13.50
CA SER A 415 -10.20 -0.32 -12.69
C SER A 415 -10.79 -0.08 -11.29
N LEU A 416 -11.33 -1.15 -10.72
CA LEU A 416 -11.75 -1.21 -9.33
C LEU A 416 -11.64 -2.66 -8.84
N SER A 417 -10.91 -2.89 -7.76
CA SER A 417 -10.79 -4.23 -7.17
C SER A 417 -10.73 -4.16 -5.66
N GLY A 418 -11.34 -5.11 -4.99
CA GLY A 418 -11.42 -5.15 -3.53
C GLY A 418 -12.55 -6.04 -3.04
N TYR A 419 -13.22 -5.59 -1.98
CA TYR A 419 -14.20 -6.38 -1.23
C TYR A 419 -15.51 -5.62 -1.08
N THR A 420 -16.60 -6.38 -1.02
CA THR A 420 -17.94 -5.87 -0.67
C THR A 420 -18.75 -6.93 0.06
N LEU A 421 -19.89 -6.53 0.60
CA LEU A 421 -20.85 -7.46 1.20
C LEU A 421 -22.03 -7.68 0.25
N SER A 422 -22.54 -8.90 0.20
CA SER A 422 -23.83 -9.21 -0.41
C SER A 422 -24.99 -8.88 0.54
N SER A 423 -26.22 -8.85 0.05
CA SER A 423 -27.40 -8.54 0.86
C SER A 423 -27.67 -9.56 1.97
N ASN A 424 -27.21 -10.81 1.82
CA ASN A 424 -27.28 -11.84 2.85
C ASN A 424 -26.00 -11.99 3.69
N GLY A 425 -25.05 -11.03 3.56
CA GLY A 425 -23.88 -10.91 4.43
C GLY A 425 -22.66 -11.71 4.02
N HIS A 426 -22.65 -12.36 2.85
CA HIS A 426 -21.45 -12.97 2.33
C HIS A 426 -20.42 -11.89 1.94
N THR A 427 -19.14 -12.14 2.20
CA THR A 427 -18.07 -11.29 1.69
C THR A 427 -17.74 -11.69 0.26
N LEU A 428 -17.82 -10.73 -0.64
CA LEU A 428 -17.45 -10.89 -2.05
C LEU A 428 -16.14 -10.18 -2.33
N ALA A 429 -15.19 -10.87 -2.94
CA ALA A 429 -14.06 -10.21 -3.60
C ALA A 429 -14.41 -9.97 -5.05
N PHE A 430 -13.94 -8.86 -5.60
CA PHE A 430 -14.16 -8.53 -7.00
C PHE A 430 -12.96 -7.82 -7.62
N THR A 431 -12.79 -8.01 -8.92
CA THR A 431 -11.83 -7.27 -9.75
C THR A 431 -12.49 -6.87 -11.06
N ILE A 432 -12.30 -5.63 -11.49
CA ILE A 432 -12.85 -5.05 -12.72
C ILE A 432 -11.75 -4.24 -13.40
N TYR A 433 -11.40 -4.63 -14.63
CA TYR A 433 -10.46 -3.93 -15.51
C TYR A 433 -11.13 -3.58 -16.84
N ILE A 434 -11.10 -2.32 -17.21
CA ILE A 434 -11.57 -1.82 -18.52
C ILE A 434 -10.40 -1.13 -19.19
N ASN A 435 -9.89 -1.73 -20.29
CA ASN A 435 -8.83 -1.17 -21.10
C ASN A 435 -9.36 -0.92 -22.51
N THR A 436 -9.57 0.34 -22.88
CA THR A 436 -10.22 0.65 -24.17
C THR A 436 -9.78 2.00 -24.73
N ARG A 437 -9.58 2.05 -26.05
CA ARG A 437 -9.32 3.31 -26.76
C ARG A 437 -10.51 4.28 -26.66
N LYS A 438 -11.75 3.78 -26.60
CA LYS A 438 -12.95 4.62 -26.39
C LYS A 438 -12.91 5.36 -25.06
N GLY A 439 -12.32 4.79 -24.00
CA GLY A 439 -12.18 5.40 -22.69
C GLY A 439 -11.29 6.64 -22.64
N THR A 440 -10.60 6.97 -23.75
CA THR A 440 -9.85 8.24 -23.87
C THR A 440 -10.80 9.44 -24.01
N GLN A 441 -12.06 9.23 -24.43
CA GLN A 441 -13.06 10.28 -24.58
C GLN A 441 -13.84 10.45 -23.27
N PRO A 442 -14.10 11.69 -22.80
CA PRO A 442 -14.75 11.95 -21.51
C PRO A 442 -16.12 11.26 -21.34
N LYS A 443 -16.94 11.23 -22.38
CA LYS A 443 -18.27 10.61 -22.33
C LYS A 443 -18.22 9.10 -22.09
N TYR A 444 -17.22 8.39 -22.62
CA TYR A 444 -17.04 6.95 -22.39
C TYR A 444 -16.43 6.68 -21.01
N SER A 445 -15.51 7.53 -20.56
CA SER A 445 -14.95 7.43 -19.21
C SER A 445 -16.04 7.51 -18.14
N GLY A 446 -16.98 8.45 -18.27
CA GLY A 446 -18.15 8.55 -17.39
C GLY A 446 -19.06 7.31 -17.45
N ARG A 447 -19.35 6.83 -18.67
CA ARG A 447 -20.17 5.63 -18.90
C ARG A 447 -19.57 4.37 -18.27
N TYR A 448 -18.25 4.15 -18.44
CA TYR A 448 -17.59 2.98 -17.87
C TYR A 448 -17.40 3.08 -16.35
N ARG A 449 -17.24 4.27 -15.80
CA ARG A 449 -17.28 4.47 -14.34
C ARG A 449 -18.66 4.14 -13.79
N GLY A 450 -19.73 4.57 -14.46
CA GLY A 450 -21.11 4.20 -14.14
C GLY A 450 -21.35 2.68 -14.19
N PHE A 451 -20.76 1.98 -15.18
CA PHE A 451 -20.78 0.52 -15.23
C PHE A 451 -20.16 -0.11 -13.99
N ILE A 452 -18.97 0.35 -13.58
CA ILE A 452 -18.27 -0.17 -12.39
C ILE A 452 -19.14 0.03 -11.14
N ASP A 453 -19.72 1.20 -10.95
CA ASP A 453 -20.57 1.49 -9.80
C ASP A 453 -21.87 0.67 -9.81
N ALA A 454 -22.47 0.47 -10.99
CA ALA A 454 -23.63 -0.40 -11.17
C ALA A 454 -23.32 -1.87 -10.87
N ALA A 455 -22.15 -2.36 -11.30
CA ALA A 455 -21.70 -3.73 -10.98
C ALA A 455 -21.52 -3.92 -9.46
N CYS A 456 -20.93 -2.95 -8.77
CA CYS A 456 -20.85 -2.97 -7.29
C CYS A 456 -22.26 -3.00 -6.65
N ASN A 457 -23.20 -2.23 -7.18
CA ASN A 457 -24.57 -2.23 -6.67
C ASN A 457 -25.25 -3.61 -6.86
N LEU A 458 -25.07 -4.27 -8.00
CA LEU A 458 -25.57 -5.62 -8.23
C LEU A 458 -24.99 -6.64 -7.23
N MET A 459 -23.70 -6.55 -6.93
CA MET A 459 -23.05 -7.40 -5.91
C MET A 459 -23.65 -7.14 -4.51
N LEU A 460 -23.85 -5.89 -4.13
CA LEU A 460 -24.48 -5.53 -2.84
C LEU A 460 -25.92 -6.06 -2.71
N GLN A 461 -26.67 -6.13 -3.81
CA GLN A 461 -28.04 -6.63 -3.85
C GLN A 461 -28.14 -8.15 -3.99
N SER A 462 -27.05 -8.81 -4.36
CA SER A 462 -27.03 -10.26 -4.62
C SER A 462 -27.24 -11.08 -3.35
N LYS A 463 -27.73 -12.32 -3.51
CA LYS A 463 -27.90 -13.32 -2.45
C LYS A 463 -27.24 -14.62 -2.87
N PRO A 464 -25.89 -14.75 -2.74
CA PRO A 464 -25.20 -16.00 -2.99
C PRO A 464 -25.77 -17.15 -2.13
N SER A 465 -25.68 -18.38 -2.65
CA SER A 465 -26.24 -19.56 -1.98
C SER A 465 -25.50 -19.88 -0.69
N ASN A 466 -26.26 -20.26 0.34
CA ASN A 466 -25.77 -20.54 1.70
C ASN A 466 -25.15 -21.95 1.89
N ARG A 467 -24.79 -22.67 0.84
CA ARG A 467 -24.44 -24.09 0.94
C ARG A 467 -23.22 -24.44 1.84
N HIS A 468 -22.47 -23.45 2.40
CA HIS A 468 -21.33 -23.67 3.30
C HIS A 468 -21.31 -22.70 4.49
N HIS A 469 -22.11 -22.96 5.54
CA HIS A 469 -22.56 -21.94 6.49
C HIS A 469 -22.02 -22.01 7.93
N ALA A 470 -20.97 -22.72 8.26
CA ALA A 470 -20.58 -22.88 9.67
C ALA A 470 -19.77 -21.72 10.27
N LEU A 471 -18.94 -21.03 9.47
CA LEU A 471 -18.02 -20.01 9.99
C LEU A 471 -18.66 -18.64 10.24
N PHE A 472 -19.64 -18.26 9.44
CA PHE A 472 -20.15 -16.88 9.37
C PHE A 472 -21.47 -16.60 10.09
N LYS A 473 -22.12 -17.61 10.69
CA LYS A 473 -23.32 -17.37 11.54
C LYS A 473 -23.05 -16.38 12.68
N ASN A 474 -21.84 -16.38 13.23
CA ASN A 474 -21.46 -15.46 14.30
C ASN A 474 -21.21 -14.03 13.76
N LEU A 475 -20.63 -13.88 12.56
CA LEU A 475 -20.42 -12.58 11.92
C LEU A 475 -21.74 -11.94 11.47
N GLN A 476 -22.72 -12.74 11.02
CA GLN A 476 -24.06 -12.24 10.71
C GLN A 476 -24.80 -11.75 11.96
N LYS A 477 -24.67 -12.44 13.10
CA LYS A 477 -25.21 -11.94 14.37
C LYS A 477 -24.57 -10.62 14.78
N MET A 478 -23.26 -10.48 14.59
CA MET A 478 -22.54 -9.23 14.89
C MET A 478 -22.97 -8.09 13.96
N LYS A 479 -23.22 -8.35 12.66
CA LYS A 479 -23.73 -7.36 11.71
C LYS A 479 -25.13 -6.87 12.11
N ALA A 480 -26.03 -7.77 12.49
CA ALA A 480 -27.37 -7.43 12.95
C ALA A 480 -27.35 -6.61 14.26
N GLN A 481 -26.39 -6.90 15.14
CA GLN A 481 -26.24 -6.23 16.44
C GLN A 481 -25.66 -4.81 16.31
N TYR A 482 -24.76 -4.58 15.36
CA TYR A 482 -24.01 -3.32 15.27
C TYR A 482 -24.37 -2.44 14.07
N GLN A 483 -25.18 -2.90 13.12
CA GLN A 483 -25.53 -2.22 11.86
C GLN A 483 -24.31 -1.67 11.08
N ARG A 484 -23.13 -2.25 11.29
CA ARG A 484 -21.85 -1.85 10.69
C ARG A 484 -20.98 -3.09 10.41
N PRO A 485 -20.00 -3.01 9.50
CA PRO A 485 -19.01 -4.07 9.34
C PRO A 485 -18.29 -4.32 10.67
N PRO A 486 -17.97 -5.58 11.02
CA PRO A 486 -17.21 -5.88 12.22
C PRO A 486 -15.84 -5.18 12.16
N THR A 487 -15.41 -4.66 13.29
CA THR A 487 -14.04 -4.14 13.44
C THR A 487 -13.03 -5.29 13.35
N ALA A 488 -11.77 -4.95 13.11
CA ALA A 488 -10.67 -5.91 13.13
C ALA A 488 -10.65 -6.75 14.41
N ILE A 489 -10.89 -6.12 15.58
CA ILE A 489 -10.93 -6.78 16.89
C ILE A 489 -12.10 -7.78 16.99
N GLU A 490 -13.27 -7.40 16.50
CA GLU A 490 -14.48 -8.25 16.54
C GLU A 490 -14.32 -9.48 15.65
N TYR A 491 -13.72 -9.30 14.47
CA TYR A 491 -13.40 -10.42 13.57
C TYR A 491 -12.34 -11.34 14.18
N ALA A 492 -11.26 -10.78 14.78
CA ALA A 492 -10.24 -11.56 15.46
C ALA A 492 -10.83 -12.41 16.61
N ARG A 493 -11.73 -11.82 17.41
CA ARG A 493 -12.43 -12.55 18.48
C ARG A 493 -13.30 -13.69 17.93
N ALA A 494 -14.01 -13.45 16.83
CA ALA A 494 -14.82 -14.48 16.19
C ALA A 494 -13.96 -15.63 15.65
N GLN A 495 -12.83 -15.34 15.04
CA GLN A 495 -11.87 -16.33 14.56
C GLN A 495 -11.23 -17.12 15.72
N GLN A 496 -10.83 -16.44 16.78
CA GLN A 496 -10.29 -17.08 17.98
C GLN A 496 -11.31 -18.00 18.64
N ALA A 497 -12.58 -17.58 18.71
CA ALA A 497 -13.67 -18.42 19.22
C ALA A 497 -13.90 -19.67 18.36
N TYR A 498 -13.78 -19.56 17.03
CA TYR A 498 -13.86 -20.70 16.12
C TYR A 498 -12.75 -21.73 16.38
N TRP A 499 -11.50 -21.30 16.48
CA TRP A 499 -10.36 -22.17 16.74
C TRP A 499 -10.44 -22.85 18.10
N ARG A 500 -10.84 -22.12 19.14
CA ARG A 500 -11.08 -22.71 20.47
C ARG A 500 -12.19 -23.76 20.45
N ASN A 501 -13.26 -23.52 19.69
CA ASN A 501 -14.34 -24.51 19.55
C ASN A 501 -13.86 -25.75 18.81
N LEU A 502 -13.04 -25.61 17.78
CA LEU A 502 -12.44 -26.73 17.06
C LEU A 502 -11.48 -27.52 17.97
N GLU A 503 -10.66 -26.83 18.77
CA GLU A 503 -9.80 -27.44 19.79
C GLU A 503 -10.59 -28.27 20.78
N ILE A 504 -11.68 -27.73 21.33
CA ILE A 504 -12.55 -28.46 22.28
C ILE A 504 -13.15 -29.73 21.64
N GLN A 505 -13.60 -29.61 20.38
CA GLN A 505 -14.16 -30.76 19.66
C GLN A 505 -13.11 -31.84 19.37
N LEU A 506 -11.91 -31.44 18.99
CA LEU A 506 -10.77 -32.32 18.77
C LEU A 506 -10.36 -33.02 20.06
N LYS A 507 -10.22 -32.28 21.15
CA LYS A 507 -9.92 -32.84 22.47
C LYS A 507 -10.96 -33.86 22.92
N ARG A 508 -12.25 -33.61 22.68
CA ARG A 508 -13.32 -34.59 22.99
C ARG A 508 -13.21 -35.86 22.17
N GLN A 509 -12.90 -35.78 20.89
CA GLN A 509 -12.77 -36.95 20.01
C GLN A 509 -11.48 -37.76 20.27
N LEU A 510 -10.43 -37.07 20.73
CA LEU A 510 -9.14 -37.68 21.01
C LEU A 510 -8.92 -38.04 22.48
N ASN A 511 -9.95 -37.85 23.34
CA ASN A 511 -9.83 -37.93 24.81
C ASN A 511 -9.36 -39.32 25.33
N ALA A 512 -9.56 -40.38 24.55
CA ALA A 512 -9.12 -41.73 24.90
C ALA A 512 -7.72 -42.07 24.33
N LEU A 513 -7.06 -41.15 23.64
CA LEU A 513 -5.77 -41.38 22.99
C LEU A 513 -4.65 -40.63 23.72
N PRO A 514 -3.41 -41.16 23.77
CA PRO A 514 -2.26 -40.47 24.35
C PRO A 514 -1.75 -39.35 23.41
N VAL A 515 -2.55 -38.32 23.24
CA VAL A 515 -2.24 -37.16 22.40
C VAL A 515 -2.42 -35.87 23.18
N THR A 516 -1.67 -34.84 22.80
CA THR A 516 -1.85 -33.48 23.31
C THR A 516 -2.29 -32.57 22.16
N VAL A 517 -3.40 -31.84 22.33
CA VAL A 517 -3.87 -30.84 21.37
C VAL A 517 -3.47 -29.47 21.89
N LEU A 518 -2.62 -28.75 21.12
CA LEU A 518 -2.16 -27.42 21.43
C LEU A 518 -2.83 -26.43 20.48
N TYR A 519 -3.29 -25.31 21.02
CA TYR A 519 -3.81 -24.19 20.25
C TYR A 519 -2.70 -23.19 19.96
N HIS A 520 -2.55 -22.85 18.68
CA HIS A 520 -1.75 -21.72 18.23
C HIS A 520 -2.68 -20.77 17.46
N PRO A 521 -2.48 -19.43 17.45
CA PRO A 521 -3.43 -18.45 16.90
C PRO A 521 -3.95 -18.71 15.48
N GLN A 522 -3.28 -19.54 14.69
CA GLN A 522 -3.65 -19.86 13.31
C GLN A 522 -3.69 -21.35 12.99
N GLU A 523 -3.41 -22.21 13.95
CA GLU A 523 -3.36 -23.65 13.74
C GLU A 523 -3.61 -24.43 15.03
N LEU A 524 -4.08 -25.68 14.91
CA LEU A 524 -4.10 -26.64 16.01
C LEU A 524 -3.00 -27.66 15.76
N ILE A 525 -2.24 -27.95 16.79
CA ILE A 525 -1.15 -28.91 16.74
C ILE A 525 -1.56 -30.10 17.60
N VAL A 526 -1.63 -31.28 17.01
CA VAL A 526 -1.85 -32.55 17.73
C VAL A 526 -0.50 -33.24 17.83
N LEU A 527 -0.01 -33.37 19.05
CA LEU A 527 1.22 -34.08 19.37
C LEU A 527 0.87 -35.53 19.76
N ASP A 528 1.36 -36.48 18.99
CA ASP A 528 1.23 -37.89 19.27
C ASP A 528 2.29 -38.34 20.29
N ARG A 529 1.83 -39.05 21.32
CA ARG A 529 2.67 -39.66 22.38
C ARG A 529 2.61 -41.17 22.36
N GLY A 530 2.49 -41.76 21.18
CA GLY A 530 2.43 -43.22 20.99
C GLY A 530 1.02 -43.76 20.70
N ALA A 531 0.10 -42.93 20.23
CA ALA A 531 -1.21 -43.36 19.76
C ALA A 531 -1.13 -44.00 18.36
N ASN A 532 -2.14 -44.76 18.00
CA ASN A 532 -2.28 -45.30 16.66
C ASN A 532 -2.70 -44.19 15.69
N ASP A 533 -1.84 -43.89 14.69
CA ASP A 533 -2.07 -42.89 13.64
C ASP A 533 -3.44 -43.03 12.97
N ALA A 534 -3.91 -44.24 12.73
CA ALA A 534 -5.20 -44.50 12.10
C ALA A 534 -6.39 -43.95 12.92
N LEU A 535 -6.29 -43.98 14.25
CA LEU A 535 -7.32 -43.46 15.15
C LEU A 535 -7.28 -41.93 15.19
N ILE A 536 -6.09 -41.31 15.23
CA ILE A 536 -5.91 -39.84 15.15
C ILE A 536 -6.47 -39.34 13.80
N TRP A 537 -6.09 -40.00 12.71
CA TRP A 537 -6.55 -39.65 11.36
C TRP A 537 -8.06 -39.78 11.18
N LYS A 538 -8.65 -40.85 11.77
CA LYS A 538 -10.11 -41.05 11.75
C LYS A 538 -10.84 -39.93 12.49
N ALA A 539 -10.35 -39.51 13.66
CA ALA A 539 -10.91 -38.40 14.43
C ALA A 539 -10.81 -37.06 13.67
N ILE A 540 -9.65 -36.80 13.11
CA ILE A 540 -9.41 -35.59 12.30
C ILE A 540 -10.30 -35.58 11.05
N LYS A 541 -10.38 -36.68 10.31
CA LYS A 541 -11.26 -36.79 9.13
C LYS A 541 -12.75 -36.63 9.46
N THR A 542 -13.19 -37.12 10.60
CA THR A 542 -14.58 -36.95 11.05
C THR A 542 -14.93 -35.49 11.30
N LEU A 543 -13.97 -34.69 11.79
CA LEU A 543 -14.13 -33.24 11.96
C LEU A 543 -13.94 -32.50 10.63
N GLN A 544 -13.02 -32.92 9.78
CA GLN A 544 -12.77 -32.33 8.46
C GLN A 544 -14.00 -32.43 7.55
N ALA A 545 -14.74 -33.54 7.62
CA ALA A 545 -16.01 -33.71 6.89
C ALA A 545 -17.11 -32.73 7.34
N LYS A 546 -17.00 -32.17 8.55
CA LYS A 546 -17.93 -31.18 9.11
C LYS A 546 -17.41 -29.75 9.11
N LYS A 547 -16.10 -29.55 8.92
CA LYS A 547 -15.43 -28.25 9.02
C LYS A 547 -14.25 -28.22 8.07
N HIS A 548 -14.12 -27.13 7.32
CA HIS A 548 -13.08 -26.99 6.30
C HIS A 548 -11.73 -26.59 6.91
N PHE A 549 -10.80 -27.52 6.97
CA PHE A 549 -9.41 -27.28 7.34
C PHE A 549 -8.49 -28.27 6.61
N ALA A 550 -7.25 -27.88 6.37
CA ALA A 550 -6.20 -28.73 5.84
C ALA A 550 -5.41 -29.39 6.97
N VAL A 551 -4.86 -30.56 6.72
CA VAL A 551 -4.04 -31.29 7.69
C VAL A 551 -2.70 -31.63 7.05
N VAL A 552 -1.62 -31.28 7.73
CA VAL A 552 -0.26 -31.63 7.34
C VAL A 552 0.34 -32.52 8.41
N LEU A 553 0.89 -33.66 8.03
CA LEU A 553 1.65 -34.54 8.92
C LEU A 553 3.14 -34.16 8.77
N GLU A 554 3.75 -33.66 9.83
CA GLU A 554 5.20 -33.48 9.90
C GLU A 554 5.84 -34.70 10.61
N SER A 555 6.61 -35.49 9.86
CA SER A 555 7.51 -36.47 10.47
C SER A 555 8.76 -35.74 10.97
N GLN A 556 9.31 -36.13 12.14
CA GLN A 556 10.53 -35.55 12.69
C GLN A 556 11.68 -35.61 11.67
N ARG A 557 12.02 -34.50 11.04
CA ARG A 557 13.32 -34.16 10.51
C ARG A 557 13.72 -32.80 11.09
N ALA A 558 15.02 -32.63 11.34
CA ALA A 558 15.62 -31.49 12.02
C ALA A 558 14.98 -30.13 11.70
N PRO A 559 14.87 -29.20 12.66
CA PRO A 559 14.23 -27.90 12.46
C PRO A 559 14.94 -27.13 11.37
N SER A 560 14.17 -26.67 10.37
CA SER A 560 14.64 -25.68 9.40
C SER A 560 14.94 -24.37 10.13
N PRO A 561 16.07 -23.71 9.88
CA PRO A 561 16.38 -22.45 10.52
C PRO A 561 15.41 -21.37 10.05
N GLY A 562 14.64 -20.78 10.97
CA GLY A 562 13.72 -19.68 10.71
C GLY A 562 12.45 -19.62 11.55
N ILE A 563 12.25 -20.53 12.51
CA ILE A 563 11.07 -20.51 13.40
C ILE A 563 11.53 -20.31 14.86
N GLU A 564 12.15 -19.17 15.15
CA GLU A 564 12.59 -18.87 16.52
C GLU A 564 11.44 -18.51 17.49
N SER A 565 10.31 -18.02 17.02
CA SER A 565 9.17 -17.67 17.88
C SER A 565 8.32 -18.85 18.33
N GLY A 566 8.42 -20.00 17.64
CA GLY A 566 7.76 -21.26 18.03
C GLY A 566 8.54 -22.09 19.05
N LEU A 567 9.85 -21.86 19.15
CA LEU A 567 10.77 -22.68 19.98
C LEU A 567 10.66 -22.42 21.49
N LEU A 568 10.32 -21.20 21.91
CA LEU A 568 10.15 -20.87 23.34
C LEU A 568 9.02 -21.68 24.02
N TRP A 569 8.02 -22.11 23.23
CA TRP A 569 6.91 -22.91 23.72
C TRP A 569 7.21 -24.42 23.77
N MET A 570 8.13 -24.90 22.93
CA MET A 570 8.58 -26.29 22.93
C MET A 570 9.50 -26.65 24.11
N GLN A 571 10.14 -25.66 24.76
CA GLN A 571 11.00 -25.90 25.94
C GLN A 571 10.23 -26.26 27.21
N GLN A 572 8.91 -26.11 27.24
CA GLN A 572 8.06 -26.49 28.39
C GLN A 572 7.42 -27.89 28.27
N ALA A 573 7.55 -28.58 27.14
CA ALA A 573 7.11 -29.97 26.99
C ALA A 573 8.31 -30.91 27.17
N PRO A 574 8.22 -31.97 28.02
CA PRO A 574 9.35 -32.89 28.15
C PRO A 574 9.66 -33.55 26.81
N ALA A 575 10.91 -33.44 26.41
CA ALA A 575 11.43 -33.75 25.07
C ALA A 575 11.40 -35.28 24.72
N GLU A 576 10.97 -36.16 25.61
CA GLU A 576 11.33 -37.59 25.49
C GLU A 576 10.26 -38.51 24.89
N SER A 577 9.11 -38.02 24.38
CA SER A 577 8.06 -38.94 23.87
C SER A 577 7.17 -38.48 22.73
N VAL A 578 7.52 -37.41 21.98
CA VAL A 578 6.72 -36.99 20.82
C VAL A 578 7.21 -37.69 19.56
N THR A 579 6.46 -38.64 19.03
CA THR A 579 6.85 -39.37 17.82
C THR A 579 6.37 -38.72 16.52
N ARG A 580 5.27 -37.97 16.56
CA ARG A 580 4.69 -37.31 15.38
C ARG A 580 3.89 -36.05 15.73
N ARG A 581 3.78 -35.13 14.75
CA ARG A 581 3.09 -33.84 14.86
C ARG A 581 2.11 -33.67 13.71
N TRP A 582 0.83 -33.44 14.02
CA TRP A 582 -0.21 -33.12 13.06
C TRP A 582 -0.55 -31.64 13.15
N ILE A 583 -0.48 -30.94 12.04
CA ILE A 583 -0.81 -29.51 11.98
C ILE A 583 -2.12 -29.34 11.22
N ILE A 584 -3.10 -28.74 11.86
CA ILE A 584 -4.42 -28.45 11.30
C ILE A 584 -4.49 -26.97 11.00
N ARG A 585 -4.61 -26.61 9.72
CA ARG A 585 -4.67 -25.25 9.22
C ARG A 585 -5.99 -24.97 8.50
N PRO A 586 -6.40 -23.69 8.33
CA PRO A 586 -7.53 -23.36 7.47
C PRO A 586 -7.28 -23.85 6.04
N THR A 587 -8.32 -24.34 5.35
CA THR A 587 -8.24 -24.63 3.92
C THR A 587 -8.08 -23.31 3.16
N GLY A 588 -6.96 -23.13 2.47
CA GLY A 588 -6.64 -21.90 1.74
C GLY A 588 -5.49 -21.09 2.34
N ALA A 589 -4.76 -21.66 3.29
CA ALA A 589 -3.51 -21.09 3.79
C ALA A 589 -2.29 -21.64 3.03
#